data_ba3bf3aff8a03af5f0e8a0ca7d7a26a0
#
_entry.id   ba3bf3aff8a03af5f0e8a0ca7d7a26a0
#
_cell.length_a   1.000
_cell.length_b   1.000
_cell.length_c   1.000
_cell.angle_alpha   90.00
_cell.angle_beta   90.00
_cell.angle_gamma   90.00
#
_symmetry.space_group_name_H-M   'P 1'
#
loop_
_entity.id
_entity.type
_entity.pdbx_description
1 polymer ?
#
loop_
_entity_poly.entity_id
_entity_poly.type
_entity_poly.pdbx_seq_one_letter_code
_entity_poly.pdbx_strand_id
1 'polypeptide(L)'
;NVVHYHLPVNEDGYIHRNGRTARWEAEGNSYILLHQEEMLPEYLTEVPEEFLLPEVTPKPSLPEFVTLYIGKGKKDKINKIDIVGFLFKKGNLNKDEIGRIDVKDHYSFAAVSRKKIKQTLNLIQNEKIKGVKTLIEEAK
;
A
#
# COMPACT_ATOMS: atom_id res chain seq x y z
N ASN A 1 -0.76 -11.47 -10.51
CA ASN A 1 -1.60 -11.10 -11.67
C ASN A 1 -0.96 -9.95 -12.44
N VAL A 2 -1.10 -9.96 -13.77
CA VAL A 2 -0.74 -8.86 -14.67
C VAL A 2 -2.01 -8.40 -15.38
N VAL A 3 -2.18 -7.07 -15.53
CA VAL A 3 -3.28 -6.49 -16.31
C VAL A 3 -2.67 -5.64 -17.42
N HIS A 4 -2.92 -6.01 -18.67
CA HIS A 4 -2.52 -5.24 -19.83
C HIS A 4 -3.62 -4.24 -20.17
N TYR A 5 -3.43 -3.00 -19.77
CA TYR A 5 -4.30 -1.90 -20.16
C TYR A 5 -4.06 -1.50 -21.63
N HIS A 6 -2.81 -1.58 -22.07
CA HIS A 6 -2.42 -1.53 -23.48
C HIS A 6 -1.48 -2.69 -23.75
N LEU A 7 -1.76 -3.44 -24.80
CA LEU A 7 -0.91 -4.52 -25.25
C LEU A 7 0.42 -4.00 -25.80
N PRO A 8 1.53 -4.72 -25.57
CA PRO A 8 2.80 -4.41 -26.19
C PRO A 8 2.72 -4.56 -27.72
N VAL A 9 3.58 -3.83 -28.43
CA VAL A 9 3.65 -3.86 -29.88
C VAL A 9 4.16 -5.19 -30.41
N ASN A 10 4.92 -5.94 -29.59
CA ASN A 10 5.53 -7.20 -29.99
C ASN A 10 5.40 -8.28 -28.90
N GLU A 11 5.60 -9.53 -29.33
CA GLU A 11 5.51 -10.71 -28.47
C GLU A 11 6.52 -10.70 -27.33
N ASP A 12 7.78 -10.29 -27.57
CA ASP A 12 8.80 -10.22 -26.52
C ASP A 12 8.38 -9.32 -25.37
N GLY A 13 7.80 -8.18 -25.67
CA GLY A 13 7.26 -7.26 -24.68
C GLY A 13 6.11 -7.87 -23.88
N TYR A 14 5.26 -8.67 -24.52
CA TYR A 14 4.16 -9.38 -23.88
C TYR A 14 4.68 -10.46 -22.92
N ILE A 15 5.59 -11.31 -23.39
CA ILE A 15 6.23 -12.35 -22.57
C ILE A 15 6.95 -11.73 -21.38
N HIS A 16 7.70 -10.64 -21.60
CA HIS A 16 8.44 -9.96 -20.54
C HIS A 16 7.53 -9.38 -19.46
N ARG A 17 6.38 -8.80 -19.84
CA ARG A 17 5.40 -8.32 -18.86
C ARG A 17 4.75 -9.48 -18.09
N ASN A 18 4.37 -10.55 -18.78
CA ASN A 18 3.81 -11.74 -18.13
C ASN A 18 4.80 -12.41 -17.19
N GLY A 19 6.09 -12.35 -17.48
CA GLY A 19 7.14 -12.82 -16.58
C GLY A 19 7.28 -12.05 -15.25
N ARG A 20 6.41 -11.06 -14.99
CA ARG A 20 6.30 -10.39 -13.68
C ARG A 20 5.34 -11.09 -12.73
N THR A 21 4.55 -12.03 -13.21
CA THR A 21 3.71 -12.92 -12.40
C THR A 21 4.19 -14.37 -12.48
N ALA A 22 3.65 -15.24 -11.66
CA ALA A 22 3.94 -16.68 -11.68
C ALA A 22 5.44 -17.01 -11.60
N ARG A 23 6.19 -16.37 -10.70
CA ARG A 23 7.60 -16.68 -10.46
C ARG A 23 7.71 -17.91 -9.56
N TRP A 24 8.68 -18.80 -9.85
CA TRP A 24 9.02 -19.94 -9.00
C TRP A 24 7.79 -20.81 -8.70
N GLU A 25 7.37 -21.67 -9.57
CA GLU A 25 6.26 -22.63 -9.38
C GLU A 25 4.92 -22.03 -8.91
N ALA A 26 4.79 -20.70 -8.89
CA ALA A 26 3.54 -20.02 -8.55
C ALA A 26 2.67 -19.81 -9.79
N GLU A 27 1.37 -20.02 -9.66
CA GLU A 27 0.40 -19.70 -10.70
C GLU A 27 0.12 -18.20 -10.75
N GLY A 28 -0.15 -17.68 -11.93
CA GLY A 28 -0.47 -16.28 -12.13
C GLY A 28 -1.40 -16.06 -13.32
N ASN A 29 -2.30 -15.12 -13.18
CA ASN A 29 -3.23 -14.75 -14.25
C ASN A 29 -2.76 -13.48 -14.97
N SER A 30 -2.94 -13.49 -16.29
CA SER A 30 -2.76 -12.33 -17.16
C SER A 30 -4.11 -11.94 -17.75
N TYR A 31 -4.49 -10.68 -17.58
CA TYR A 31 -5.74 -10.12 -18.08
C TYR A 31 -5.45 -9.07 -19.14
N ILE A 32 -6.24 -9.06 -20.19
CA ILE A 32 -6.15 -8.08 -21.27
C ILE A 32 -7.43 -7.25 -21.25
N LEU A 33 -7.28 -5.92 -21.19
CA LEU A 33 -8.38 -4.99 -21.40
C LEU A 33 -8.38 -4.54 -22.85
N LEU A 34 -9.46 -4.78 -23.56
CA LEU A 34 -9.65 -4.36 -24.95
C LEU A 34 -10.83 -3.39 -25.03
N HIS A 35 -10.66 -2.33 -25.80
CA HIS A 35 -11.79 -1.53 -26.26
C HIS A 35 -12.55 -2.29 -27.35
N GLN A 36 -13.84 -2.00 -27.56
CA GLN A 36 -14.68 -2.69 -28.54
C GLN A 36 -14.14 -2.65 -29.98
N GLU A 37 -13.34 -1.64 -30.32
CA GLU A 37 -12.75 -1.46 -31.65
C GLU A 37 -11.30 -1.95 -31.72
N GLU A 38 -10.71 -2.40 -30.62
CA GLU A 38 -9.35 -2.92 -30.59
C GLU A 38 -9.33 -4.39 -30.98
N MET A 39 -8.39 -4.74 -31.84
CA MET A 39 -8.14 -6.13 -32.23
C MET A 39 -6.97 -6.70 -31.45
N LEU A 40 -7.02 -8.00 -31.17
CA LEU A 40 -5.87 -8.72 -30.63
C LEU A 40 -4.71 -8.69 -31.64
N PRO A 41 -3.47 -8.46 -31.19
CA PRO A 41 -2.30 -8.52 -32.06
C PRO A 41 -2.10 -9.94 -32.59
N GLU A 42 -1.51 -10.04 -33.82
CA GLU A 42 -1.25 -11.32 -34.50
C GLU A 42 -0.35 -12.28 -33.72
N TYR A 43 0.48 -11.77 -32.81
CA TYR A 43 1.35 -12.62 -31.97
C TYR A 43 0.57 -13.38 -30.88
N LEU A 44 -0.68 -13.00 -30.60
CA LEU A 44 -1.58 -13.77 -29.73
C LEU A 44 -2.33 -14.80 -30.59
N THR A 45 -1.72 -15.95 -30.78
CA THR A 45 -2.27 -17.04 -31.61
C THR A 45 -3.49 -17.71 -30.96
N GLU A 46 -3.56 -17.68 -29.63
CA GLU A 46 -4.70 -18.19 -28.88
C GLU A 46 -5.54 -17.01 -28.37
N VAL A 47 -6.82 -17.00 -28.72
CA VAL A 47 -7.78 -15.99 -28.24
C VAL A 47 -8.06 -16.28 -26.76
N PRO A 48 -7.76 -15.37 -25.84
CA PRO A 48 -8.05 -15.57 -24.42
C PRO A 48 -9.56 -15.71 -24.19
N GLU A 49 -9.92 -16.50 -23.18
CA GLU A 49 -11.31 -16.60 -22.74
C GLU A 49 -11.81 -15.24 -22.21
N GLU A 50 -13.02 -14.85 -22.60
CA GLU A 50 -13.62 -13.61 -22.13
C GLU A 50 -13.98 -13.71 -20.65
N PHE A 51 -13.40 -12.82 -19.84
CA PHE A 51 -13.69 -12.72 -18.42
C PHE A 51 -14.90 -11.80 -18.19
N LEU A 52 -16.04 -12.39 -17.90
CA LEU A 52 -17.26 -11.65 -17.60
C LEU A 52 -17.15 -10.98 -16.23
N LEU A 53 -17.20 -9.64 -16.22
CA LEU A 53 -17.22 -8.89 -14.98
C LEU A 53 -18.58 -9.08 -14.28
N PRO A 54 -18.59 -9.23 -12.96
CA PRO A 54 -19.84 -9.31 -12.21
C PRO A 54 -20.63 -8.00 -12.33
N GLU A 55 -21.95 -8.07 -12.43
CA GLU A 55 -22.84 -6.88 -12.48
C GLU A 55 -22.64 -5.96 -11.27
N VAL A 56 -22.37 -6.53 -10.10
CA VAL A 56 -22.10 -5.79 -8.88
C VAL A 56 -20.62 -5.90 -8.56
N THR A 57 -19.90 -4.81 -8.74
CA THR A 57 -18.49 -4.74 -8.35
C THR A 57 -18.36 -4.68 -6.83
N PRO A 58 -17.71 -5.64 -6.18
CA PRO A 58 -17.49 -5.57 -4.74
C PRO A 58 -16.63 -4.34 -4.42
N LYS A 59 -17.01 -3.60 -3.38
CA LYS A 59 -16.18 -2.49 -2.91
C LYS A 59 -14.81 -3.03 -2.47
N PRO A 60 -13.71 -2.38 -2.88
CA PRO A 60 -12.39 -2.77 -2.42
C PRO A 60 -12.33 -2.79 -0.90
N SER A 61 -11.72 -3.81 -0.32
CA SER A 61 -11.45 -3.84 1.11
C SER A 61 -10.52 -2.69 1.50
N LEU A 62 -10.83 -1.98 2.57
CA LEU A 62 -9.94 -0.94 3.08
C LEU A 62 -8.65 -1.58 3.60
N PRO A 63 -7.48 -0.95 3.38
CA PRO A 63 -6.23 -1.42 3.94
C PRO A 63 -6.33 -1.59 5.46
N GLU A 64 -5.71 -2.62 5.99
CA GLU A 64 -5.69 -2.91 7.43
C GLU A 64 -5.00 -1.82 8.25
N PHE A 65 -4.00 -1.18 7.65
CA PHE A 65 -3.23 -0.10 8.26
C PHE A 65 -3.56 1.25 7.64
N VAL A 66 -3.41 2.28 8.45
CA VAL A 66 -3.50 3.70 8.09
C VAL A 66 -2.15 4.33 8.40
N THR A 67 -1.72 5.27 7.58
CA THR A 67 -0.46 5.98 7.78
C THR A 67 -0.66 7.20 8.66
N LEU A 68 0.09 7.31 9.75
CA LEU A 68 0.26 8.52 10.54
C LEU A 68 1.41 9.34 9.99
N TYR A 69 1.19 10.63 9.80
CA TYR A 69 2.22 11.64 9.63
C TYR A 69 2.66 12.17 11.00
N ILE A 70 3.95 12.27 11.20
CA ILE A 70 4.59 12.80 12.41
C ILE A 70 5.54 13.91 11.94
N GLY A 71 5.27 15.18 12.27
CA GLY A 71 6.00 16.35 11.80
C GLY A 71 7.38 16.53 12.42
N LYS A 72 8.07 15.44 12.76
CA LYS A 72 9.43 15.40 13.33
C LYS A 72 10.20 14.19 12.80
N GLY A 73 11.52 14.32 12.69
CA GLY A 73 12.38 13.29 12.12
C GLY A 73 13.77 13.24 12.73
N LYS A 74 14.76 12.76 11.95
CA LYS A 74 16.13 12.55 12.38
C LYS A 74 16.81 13.84 12.89
N LYS A 75 16.56 14.99 12.24
CA LYS A 75 17.11 16.29 12.66
C LYS A 75 16.58 16.75 14.01
N ASP A 76 15.40 16.26 14.42
CA ASP A 76 14.84 16.49 15.73
C ASP A 76 15.29 15.42 16.76
N LYS A 77 16.25 14.57 16.37
CA LYS A 77 16.77 13.45 17.19
C LYS A 77 15.70 12.39 17.51
N ILE A 78 14.67 12.28 16.65
CA ILE A 78 13.65 11.24 16.73
C ILE A 78 14.07 10.08 15.82
N ASN A 79 14.01 8.88 16.35
CA ASN A 79 14.29 7.65 15.66
C ASN A 79 13.10 6.67 15.70
N LYS A 80 13.23 5.56 15.00
CA LYS A 80 12.18 4.54 14.91
C LYS A 80 11.75 4.00 16.30
N ILE A 81 12.72 3.79 17.21
CA ILE A 81 12.46 3.25 18.55
C ILE A 81 11.66 4.24 19.38
N ASP A 82 11.95 5.54 19.27
CA ASP A 82 11.22 6.60 19.96
C ASP A 82 9.75 6.61 19.56
N ILE A 83 9.46 6.45 18.25
CA ILE A 83 8.10 6.39 17.70
C ILE A 83 7.39 5.12 18.16
N VAL A 84 8.04 3.97 18.08
CA VAL A 84 7.48 2.71 18.58
C VAL A 84 7.13 2.83 20.06
N GLY A 85 8.08 3.27 20.88
CA GLY A 85 7.86 3.43 22.33
C GLY A 85 6.74 4.41 22.65
N PHE A 86 6.61 5.49 21.88
CA PHE A 86 5.53 6.47 22.02
C PHE A 86 4.16 5.86 21.69
N LEU A 87 4.04 5.16 20.56
CA LEU A 87 2.80 4.52 20.15
C LEU A 87 2.37 3.41 21.11
N PHE A 88 3.31 2.65 21.67
CA PHE A 88 3.02 1.68 22.71
C PHE A 88 2.52 2.34 24.01
N LYS A 89 3.29 3.29 24.54
CA LYS A 89 3.04 3.84 25.88
C LYS A 89 1.91 4.84 25.92
N LYS A 90 1.79 5.70 24.89
CA LYS A 90 0.83 6.80 24.82
C LYS A 90 -0.33 6.50 23.88
N GLY A 91 -0.05 5.82 22.77
CA GLY A 91 -1.07 5.42 21.80
C GLY A 91 -1.86 4.17 22.19
N ASN A 92 -1.44 3.46 23.23
CA ASN A 92 -2.04 2.21 23.70
C ASN A 92 -2.18 1.16 22.59
N LEU A 93 -1.13 1.02 21.80
CA LEU A 93 -1.05 0.05 20.71
C LEU A 93 -0.18 -1.14 21.08
N ASN A 94 -0.52 -2.32 20.56
CA ASN A 94 0.27 -3.53 20.64
C ASN A 94 1.21 -3.65 19.42
N LYS A 95 2.13 -4.61 19.48
CA LYS A 95 3.12 -4.86 18.42
C LYS A 95 2.46 -5.11 17.05
N ASP A 96 1.39 -5.89 17.04
CA ASP A 96 0.68 -6.26 15.80
C ASP A 96 -0.17 -5.12 15.22
N GLU A 97 -0.41 -4.07 16.01
CA GLU A 97 -1.16 -2.88 15.61
C GLU A 97 -0.26 -1.76 15.06
N ILE A 98 1.07 -1.96 15.08
CA ILE A 98 2.07 -1.03 14.53
C ILE A 98 2.77 -1.72 13.36
N GLY A 99 2.63 -1.17 12.18
CA GLY A 99 3.27 -1.66 10.97
C GLY A 99 4.60 -0.95 10.69
N ARG A 100 4.85 -0.71 9.41
CA ARG A 100 6.09 -0.05 8.95
C ARG A 100 6.22 1.37 9.49
N ILE A 101 7.41 1.69 10.00
CA ILE A 101 7.80 3.06 10.39
C ILE A 101 8.95 3.52 9.51
N ASP A 102 8.82 4.70 8.92
CA ASP A 102 9.80 5.34 8.06
C ASP A 102 10.14 6.74 8.60
N VAL A 103 11.42 6.93 9.00
CA VAL A 103 11.89 8.18 9.61
C VAL A 103 12.74 8.94 8.59
N LYS A 104 12.26 10.10 8.17
CA LYS A 104 12.95 11.05 7.29
C LYS A 104 13.69 12.11 8.12
N ASP A 105 14.31 13.07 7.45
CA ASP A 105 15.07 14.12 8.11
C ASP A 105 14.21 15.03 9.00
N HIS A 106 13.06 15.47 8.49
CA HIS A 106 12.19 16.45 9.15
C HIS A 106 10.83 15.90 9.59
N TYR A 107 10.46 14.71 9.14
CA TYR A 107 9.17 14.08 9.44
C TYR A 107 9.31 12.57 9.44
N SER A 108 8.26 11.90 9.91
CA SER A 108 8.20 10.44 9.93
C SER A 108 6.81 9.95 9.57
N PHE A 109 6.74 8.72 9.09
CA PHE A 109 5.50 8.00 8.87
C PHE A 109 5.46 6.75 9.74
N ALA A 110 4.29 6.44 10.26
CA ALA A 110 4.06 5.20 10.99
C ALA A 110 2.74 4.57 10.55
N ALA A 111 2.76 3.31 10.17
CA ALA A 111 1.56 2.55 9.88
C ALA A 111 0.93 2.08 11.20
N VAL A 112 -0.37 2.36 11.38
CA VAL A 112 -1.15 2.01 12.57
C VAL A 112 -2.42 1.30 12.15
N SER A 113 -2.84 0.30 12.91
CA SER A 113 -4.07 -0.43 12.65
C SER A 113 -5.27 0.51 12.48
N ARG A 114 -5.99 0.35 11.36
CA ARG A 114 -7.19 1.14 11.04
C ARG A 114 -8.25 1.07 12.13
N LYS A 115 -8.35 -0.07 12.80
CA LYS A 115 -9.30 -0.27 13.90
C LYS A 115 -9.00 0.61 15.11
N LYS A 116 -7.74 1.00 15.30
CA LYS A 116 -7.25 1.75 16.48
C LYS A 116 -6.96 3.22 16.20
N ILE A 117 -6.90 3.65 14.94
CA ILE A 117 -6.42 4.98 14.55
C ILE A 117 -7.12 6.12 15.30
N LYS A 118 -8.46 6.10 15.36
CA LYS A 118 -9.24 7.15 16.04
C LYS A 118 -8.94 7.23 17.52
N GLN A 119 -8.92 6.08 18.20
CA GLN A 119 -8.57 5.99 19.62
C GLN A 119 -7.14 6.48 19.86
N THR A 120 -6.20 6.01 19.07
CA THR A 120 -4.78 6.40 19.17
C THR A 120 -4.61 7.90 19.00
N LEU A 121 -5.19 8.52 17.95
CA LEU A 121 -5.10 9.96 17.74
C LEU A 121 -5.63 10.76 18.93
N ASN A 122 -6.77 10.37 19.51
CA ASN A 122 -7.32 11.02 20.71
C ASN A 122 -6.38 10.94 21.91
N LEU A 123 -5.73 9.78 22.11
CA LEU A 123 -4.82 9.58 23.23
C LEU A 123 -3.52 10.39 23.09
N ILE A 124 -3.01 10.54 21.85
CA ILE A 124 -1.71 11.18 21.59
C ILE A 124 -1.80 12.66 21.23
N GLN A 125 -3.00 13.24 21.12
CA GLN A 125 -3.24 14.59 20.61
C GLN A 125 -2.40 15.69 21.30
N ASN A 126 -2.16 15.57 22.61
CA ASN A 126 -1.40 16.54 23.40
C ASN A 126 -0.08 15.97 23.94
N GLU A 127 0.29 14.79 23.52
CA GLU A 127 1.47 14.10 24.02
C GLU A 127 2.75 14.53 23.27
N LYS A 128 3.88 14.33 23.93
CA LYS A 128 5.20 14.67 23.38
C LYS A 128 5.98 13.40 23.04
N ILE A 129 6.60 13.39 21.86
CA ILE A 129 7.57 12.35 21.53
C ILE A 129 8.93 12.80 22.04
N LYS A 130 9.52 12.07 23.00
CA LYS A 130 10.84 12.38 23.57
C LYS A 130 10.94 13.83 24.09
N GLY A 131 9.85 14.31 24.71
CA GLY A 131 9.80 15.68 25.22
C GLY A 131 9.50 16.76 24.18
N VAL A 132 9.42 16.42 22.90
CA VAL A 132 9.17 17.36 21.79
C VAL A 132 7.71 17.31 21.39
N LYS A 133 7.04 18.46 21.43
CA LYS A 133 5.68 18.59 20.91
C LYS A 133 5.73 18.51 19.37
N THR A 134 4.86 17.67 18.82
CA THR A 134 4.87 17.43 17.38
C THR A 134 3.46 17.31 16.84
N LEU A 135 3.26 17.72 15.57
CA LEU A 135 2.03 17.46 14.84
C LEU A 135 1.95 15.99 14.51
N ILE A 136 0.83 15.36 14.84
CA ILE A 136 0.54 13.97 14.48
C ILE A 136 -0.87 13.93 13.94
N GLU A 137 -1.01 13.44 12.71
CA GLU A 137 -2.29 13.34 12.03
C GLU A 137 -2.31 12.15 11.06
N GLU A 138 -3.49 11.77 10.60
CA GLU A 138 -3.62 10.78 9.52
C GLU A 138 -3.10 11.39 8.22
N ALA A 139 -2.16 10.71 7.56
CA ALA A 139 -1.64 11.13 6.26
C ALA A 139 -2.74 11.02 5.20
N LYS A 140 -2.94 12.09 4.46
CA LYS A 140 -3.89 12.15 3.33
C LYS A 140 -3.22 11.72 2.04
#